data_8d494b7f2ca8b806c2039dc3ab36d59f
#
_entry.id   8d494b7f2ca8b806c2039dc3ab36d59f
#
_cell.length_a   1.000
_cell.length_b   1.000
_cell.length_c   1.000
_cell.angle_alpha   90.00
_cell.angle_beta   90.00
_cell.angle_gamma   90.00
#
_symmetry.space_group_name_H-M   'P 1'
#
loop_
_entity.id
_entity.type
_entity.pdbx_description
1 polymer ?
#
loop_
_entity_poly.entity_id
_entity_poly.type
_entity_poly.pdbx_seq_one_letter_code
_entity_poly.pdbx_strand_id
1 'polypeptide(L)'
;MKVLFLVKTTQEYGEQCQPSKSGLRNSARFVVEEINKFPDVCAEMQFCRDDNDCDKFLYKFKPHICIIEAIWVRPAKLKELIRLHPNVRFVTRVHSRTPFLAHEGNAVEWIREYEKVSVVSFNHAQTSEDFNEIGIRNVYLPNIYPTLKWRGVGELPNKHMYKIGCFGAIRPFKNQLSQAMAAILFAERRNAVVHFYINASRVEQRGENILKNIRALFEGTRHRLVEVDWLEHHDFLKLIGTMDACMQVSFTETFNIVTADCIWMHVPVVVSEAIEWLHCKKADPNSEGHIANVIEYVISHRAHLVEDNIRDLDLYHNHSVTQWFKYLLR
;
A
#
# COMPACT_ATOMS: atom_id res chain seq x y z
N MET A 1 -21.21 5.76 17.64
CA MET A 1 -21.34 4.73 16.57
C MET A 1 -20.20 3.73 16.68
N LYS A 2 -20.46 2.39 16.55
CA LYS A 2 -19.41 1.35 16.59
C LYS A 2 -19.07 0.87 15.19
N VAL A 3 -17.77 0.82 14.85
CA VAL A 3 -17.26 0.39 13.55
C VAL A 3 -16.24 -0.74 13.75
N LEU A 4 -16.46 -1.89 13.12
CA LEU A 4 -15.57 -3.05 13.21
C LEU A 4 -14.84 -3.26 11.89
N PHE A 5 -13.52 -3.34 11.93
CA PHE A 5 -12.68 -3.71 10.79
C PHE A 5 -12.24 -5.17 10.90
N LEU A 6 -12.55 -5.97 9.88
CA LEU A 6 -12.13 -7.37 9.79
C LEU A 6 -11.03 -7.50 8.75
N VAL A 7 -9.86 -7.94 9.19
CA VAL A 7 -8.67 -8.13 8.36
C VAL A 7 -8.27 -9.59 8.35
N LYS A 8 -8.05 -10.15 7.15
CA LYS A 8 -7.57 -11.53 7.03
C LYS A 8 -6.12 -11.64 7.49
N THR A 9 -5.83 -12.65 8.32
CA THR A 9 -4.45 -13.06 8.68
C THR A 9 -4.07 -14.33 7.93
N THR A 10 -2.79 -14.48 7.59
CA THR A 10 -2.26 -15.64 6.84
C THR A 10 -1.61 -16.69 7.73
N GLN A 11 -1.75 -16.61 9.07
CA GLN A 11 -1.05 -17.52 9.98
C GLN A 11 -1.74 -18.87 10.18
N GLU A 12 -0.91 -19.93 10.24
CA GLU A 12 -1.31 -21.30 10.52
C GLU A 12 -1.71 -21.54 11.99
N TYR A 13 -2.41 -22.66 12.24
CA TYR A 13 -2.83 -23.07 13.58
C TYR A 13 -1.61 -23.34 14.49
N GLY A 14 -1.56 -22.70 15.66
CA GLY A 14 -0.63 -23.04 16.74
C GLY A 14 0.37 -21.95 17.15
N GLU A 15 0.58 -20.92 16.34
CA GLU A 15 1.37 -19.76 16.77
C GLU A 15 0.45 -18.71 17.41
N GLN A 16 0.96 -18.02 18.45
CA GLN A 16 0.26 -16.85 18.99
C GLN A 16 -0.07 -15.92 17.83
N CYS A 17 -1.36 -15.60 17.66
CA CYS A 17 -1.91 -14.86 16.52
C CYS A 17 -1.22 -13.49 16.39
N GLN A 18 -0.02 -13.49 15.85
CA GLN A 18 0.66 -12.26 15.46
C GLN A 18 0.03 -11.77 14.16
N PRO A 19 -0.47 -10.55 14.14
CA PRO A 19 -1.10 -10.01 12.94
C PRO A 19 -0.13 -9.99 11.77
N SER A 20 -0.58 -10.33 10.56
CA SER A 20 0.30 -10.33 9.40
C SER A 20 0.98 -8.95 9.25
N LYS A 21 2.28 -8.95 9.01
CA LYS A 21 3.10 -7.74 8.81
C LYS A 21 2.79 -7.08 7.46
N SER A 22 1.52 -6.96 7.07
CA SER A 22 1.13 -6.54 5.71
C SER A 22 0.77 -5.06 5.64
N GLY A 23 0.94 -4.47 4.46
CA GLY A 23 0.49 -3.10 4.16
C GLY A 23 -1.02 -2.93 4.36
N LEU A 24 -1.83 -3.98 4.11
CA LEU A 24 -3.27 -3.98 4.36
C LEU A 24 -3.60 -3.79 5.84
N ARG A 25 -2.87 -4.47 6.75
CA ARG A 25 -3.03 -4.27 8.20
C ARG A 25 -2.76 -2.83 8.60
N ASN A 26 -1.63 -2.26 8.16
CA ASN A 26 -1.26 -0.89 8.48
C ASN A 26 -2.29 0.10 7.90
N SER A 27 -2.76 -0.14 6.68
CA SER A 27 -3.81 0.66 6.05
C SER A 27 -5.10 0.67 6.89
N ALA A 28 -5.59 -0.50 7.34
CA ALA A 28 -6.76 -0.60 8.21
C ALA A 28 -6.53 0.07 9.57
N ARG A 29 -5.35 -0.16 10.18
CA ARG A 29 -4.99 0.44 11.47
C ARG A 29 -5.00 1.97 11.42
N PHE A 30 -4.42 2.58 10.40
CA PHE A 30 -4.41 4.04 10.27
C PHE A 30 -5.82 4.63 10.11
N VAL A 31 -6.70 3.92 9.38
CA VAL A 31 -8.11 4.35 9.29
C VAL A 31 -8.77 4.25 10.66
N VAL A 32 -8.61 3.14 11.39
CA VAL A 32 -9.18 2.94 12.73
C VAL A 32 -8.69 4.01 13.71
N GLU A 33 -7.38 4.28 13.73
CA GLU A 33 -6.78 5.30 14.59
C GLU A 33 -7.35 6.70 14.29
N GLU A 34 -7.56 7.02 13.02
CA GLU A 34 -8.06 8.33 12.60
C GLU A 34 -9.55 8.52 12.87
N ILE A 35 -10.40 7.53 12.52
CA ILE A 35 -11.84 7.66 12.75
C ILE A 35 -12.22 7.61 14.24
N ASN A 36 -11.38 7.04 15.10
CA ASN A 36 -11.56 7.12 16.56
C ASN A 36 -11.37 8.55 17.12
N LYS A 37 -10.85 9.49 16.33
CA LYS A 37 -10.81 10.92 16.69
C LYS A 37 -12.15 11.62 16.41
N PHE A 38 -13.07 10.99 15.69
CA PHE A 38 -14.39 11.55 15.42
C PHE A 38 -15.27 11.44 16.67
N PRO A 39 -16.08 12.49 16.99
CA PRO A 39 -17.01 12.42 18.09
C PRO A 39 -17.93 11.20 17.95
N ASP A 40 -18.17 10.52 19.06
CA ASP A 40 -19.09 9.38 19.16
C ASP A 40 -18.80 8.17 18.25
N VAL A 41 -17.59 8.07 17.68
CA VAL A 41 -17.11 6.90 16.92
C VAL A 41 -16.22 6.05 17.81
N CYS A 42 -16.51 4.74 17.85
CA CYS A 42 -15.65 3.73 18.49
C CYS A 42 -15.35 2.66 17.44
N ALA A 43 -14.14 2.65 16.93
CA ALA A 43 -13.68 1.70 15.92
C ALA A 43 -12.67 0.71 16.49
N GLU A 44 -12.82 -0.56 16.13
CA GLU A 44 -11.89 -1.64 16.47
C GLU A 44 -11.48 -2.41 15.21
N MET A 45 -10.29 -3.01 15.25
CA MET A 45 -9.80 -3.92 14.21
C MET A 45 -9.59 -5.32 14.80
N GLN A 46 -10.08 -6.34 14.09
CA GLN A 46 -9.94 -7.74 14.47
C GLN A 46 -9.36 -8.57 13.32
N PHE A 47 -8.61 -9.60 13.67
CA PHE A 47 -7.94 -10.47 12.70
C PHE A 47 -8.68 -11.80 12.58
N CYS A 48 -9.07 -12.14 11.36
CA CYS A 48 -9.75 -13.39 11.01
C CYS A 48 -8.80 -14.31 10.25
N ARG A 49 -8.76 -15.58 10.60
CA ARG A 49 -8.02 -16.62 9.85
C ARG A 49 -8.78 -17.02 8.59
N ASP A 50 -10.09 -17.14 8.73
CA ASP A 50 -11.03 -17.39 7.65
C ASP A 50 -12.37 -16.66 7.88
N ASP A 51 -13.31 -16.81 6.95
CA ASP A 51 -14.61 -16.13 7.01
C ASP A 51 -15.55 -16.63 8.12
N ASN A 52 -15.26 -17.78 8.77
CA ASN A 52 -16.04 -18.27 9.91
C ASN A 52 -15.69 -17.51 11.21
N ASP A 53 -14.48 -16.95 11.30
CA ASP A 53 -14.10 -16.12 12.45
C ASP A 53 -14.91 -14.82 12.57
N CYS A 54 -15.52 -14.35 11.47
CA CYS A 54 -16.24 -13.07 11.43
C CYS A 54 -17.38 -13.00 12.46
N ASP A 55 -18.19 -14.08 12.57
CA ASP A 55 -19.37 -14.13 13.41
C ASP A 55 -19.06 -13.86 14.88
N LYS A 56 -18.01 -14.48 15.43
CA LYS A 56 -17.61 -14.30 16.83
C LYS A 56 -17.26 -12.84 17.19
N PHE A 57 -16.61 -12.13 16.25
CA PHE A 57 -16.23 -10.72 16.45
C PHE A 57 -17.45 -9.81 16.33
N LEU A 58 -18.34 -10.07 15.38
CA LEU A 58 -19.62 -9.36 15.24
C LEU A 58 -20.49 -9.52 16.50
N TYR A 59 -20.62 -10.75 17.00
CA TYR A 59 -21.37 -11.03 18.21
C TYR A 59 -20.79 -10.31 19.44
N LYS A 60 -19.47 -10.34 19.59
CA LYS A 60 -18.77 -9.73 20.74
C LYS A 60 -18.83 -8.21 20.73
N PHE A 61 -18.53 -7.59 19.58
CA PHE A 61 -18.40 -6.12 19.50
C PHE A 61 -19.74 -5.42 19.23
N LYS A 62 -20.68 -6.10 18.55
CA LYS A 62 -21.99 -5.57 18.14
C LYS A 62 -21.84 -4.23 17.39
N PRO A 63 -21.18 -4.21 16.25
CA PRO A 63 -20.95 -2.98 15.47
C PRO A 63 -22.23 -2.49 14.80
N HIS A 64 -22.28 -1.20 14.49
CA HIS A 64 -23.28 -0.63 13.57
C HIS A 64 -22.80 -0.80 12.11
N ILE A 65 -21.47 -0.73 11.89
CA ILE A 65 -20.85 -0.90 10.58
C ILE A 65 -19.72 -1.92 10.72
N CYS A 66 -19.67 -2.89 9.79
CA CYS A 66 -18.57 -3.85 9.65
C CYS A 66 -17.86 -3.61 8.31
N ILE A 67 -16.59 -3.26 8.36
CA ILE A 67 -15.71 -3.09 7.20
C ILE A 67 -14.89 -4.36 7.02
N ILE A 68 -15.05 -5.04 5.91
CA ILE A 68 -14.25 -6.20 5.51
C ILE A 68 -13.14 -5.69 4.61
N GLU A 69 -11.90 -5.78 5.06
CA GLU A 69 -10.72 -5.32 4.33
C GLU A 69 -10.25 -6.34 3.29
N ALA A 70 -10.36 -6.01 2.02
CA ALA A 70 -10.13 -6.82 0.84
C ALA A 70 -11.20 -7.91 0.56
N ILE A 71 -11.03 -8.60 -0.58
CA ILE A 71 -11.98 -9.60 -1.12
C ILE A 71 -11.58 -11.00 -0.63
N TRP A 72 -12.05 -11.42 0.54
CA TRP A 72 -11.72 -12.73 1.09
C TRP A 72 -12.90 -13.46 1.77
N VAL A 73 -13.97 -12.76 2.15
CA VAL A 73 -15.17 -13.36 2.68
C VAL A 73 -16.03 -13.83 1.51
N ARG A 74 -16.32 -15.13 1.42
CA ARG A 74 -17.14 -15.68 0.33
C ARG A 74 -18.53 -15.03 0.30
N PRO A 75 -19.09 -14.72 -0.89
CA PRO A 75 -20.42 -14.11 -0.99
C PRO A 75 -21.52 -14.87 -0.24
N ALA A 76 -21.49 -16.20 -0.26
CA ALA A 76 -22.44 -17.03 0.49
C ALA A 76 -22.30 -16.79 2.02
N LYS A 77 -21.07 -16.69 2.51
CA LYS A 77 -20.80 -16.39 3.93
C LYS A 77 -21.22 -14.98 4.30
N LEU A 78 -21.00 -14.01 3.45
CA LEU A 78 -21.47 -12.63 3.69
C LEU A 78 -23.00 -12.58 3.79
N LYS A 79 -23.74 -13.28 2.92
CA LYS A 79 -25.21 -13.40 3.00
C LYS A 79 -25.65 -14.03 4.31
N GLU A 80 -24.94 -15.06 4.80
CA GLU A 80 -25.19 -15.69 6.11
C GLU A 80 -24.96 -14.67 7.27
N LEU A 81 -23.83 -13.96 7.26
CA LEU A 81 -23.51 -12.97 8.28
C LEU A 81 -24.54 -11.83 8.34
N ILE A 82 -25.01 -11.36 7.18
CA ILE A 82 -26.08 -10.34 7.10
C ILE A 82 -27.38 -10.86 7.74
N ARG A 83 -27.74 -12.12 7.49
CA ARG A 83 -28.93 -12.73 8.10
C ARG A 83 -28.79 -12.89 9.62
N LEU A 84 -27.60 -13.23 10.12
CA LEU A 84 -27.33 -13.38 11.55
C LEU A 84 -27.22 -12.02 12.28
N HIS A 85 -26.79 -10.98 11.59
CA HIS A 85 -26.55 -9.64 12.13
C HIS A 85 -27.32 -8.57 11.32
N PRO A 86 -28.68 -8.59 11.30
CA PRO A 86 -29.49 -7.74 10.40
C PRO A 86 -29.37 -6.24 10.69
N ASN A 87 -28.89 -5.86 11.86
CA ASN A 87 -28.70 -4.45 12.27
C ASN A 87 -27.29 -3.92 11.93
N VAL A 88 -26.44 -4.75 11.31
CA VAL A 88 -25.05 -4.37 10.93
C VAL A 88 -25.03 -4.00 9.45
N ARG A 89 -24.54 -2.82 9.14
CA ARG A 89 -24.24 -2.42 7.76
C ARG A 89 -22.87 -2.97 7.36
N PHE A 90 -22.83 -3.88 6.40
CA PHE A 90 -21.59 -4.47 5.88
C PHE A 90 -21.02 -3.68 4.72
N VAL A 91 -19.70 -3.52 4.71
CA VAL A 91 -18.93 -2.88 3.64
C VAL A 91 -17.75 -3.78 3.29
N THR A 92 -17.61 -4.14 2.02
CA THR A 92 -16.39 -4.80 1.53
C THR A 92 -15.50 -3.75 0.85
N ARG A 93 -14.30 -3.54 1.39
CA ARG A 93 -13.38 -2.51 0.91
C ARG A 93 -12.31 -3.12 0.01
N VAL A 94 -12.40 -2.84 -1.29
CA VAL A 94 -11.51 -3.36 -2.34
C VAL A 94 -10.25 -2.52 -2.42
N HIS A 95 -9.09 -3.16 -2.35
CA HIS A 95 -7.76 -2.53 -2.37
C HIS A 95 -7.01 -2.70 -3.69
N SER A 96 -7.66 -3.21 -4.71
CA SER A 96 -7.04 -3.54 -5.99
C SER A 96 -7.61 -2.68 -7.11
N ARG A 97 -6.75 -2.19 -8.01
CA ARG A 97 -7.16 -1.62 -9.30
C ARG A 97 -7.48 -2.73 -10.29
N THR A 98 -8.18 -2.40 -11.37
CA THR A 98 -8.60 -3.34 -12.42
C THR A 98 -7.46 -4.24 -12.95
N PRO A 99 -6.24 -3.75 -13.26
CA PRO A 99 -5.15 -4.62 -13.70
C PRO A 99 -4.77 -5.68 -12.67
N PHE A 100 -4.87 -5.37 -11.38
CA PHE A 100 -4.59 -6.32 -10.31
C PHE A 100 -5.75 -7.31 -10.09
N LEU A 101 -7.01 -6.86 -10.19
CA LEU A 101 -8.20 -7.71 -10.11
C LEU A 101 -8.18 -8.83 -11.16
N ALA A 102 -7.53 -8.60 -12.32
CA ALA A 102 -7.38 -9.63 -13.36
C ALA A 102 -6.60 -10.88 -12.88
N HIS A 103 -5.81 -10.77 -11.81
CA HIS A 103 -5.09 -11.88 -11.19
C HIS A 103 -5.79 -12.50 -9.97
N GLU A 104 -6.89 -11.89 -9.53
CA GLU A 104 -7.72 -12.37 -8.44
C GLU A 104 -8.95 -13.10 -9.02
N GLY A 105 -8.85 -14.41 -9.22
CA GLY A 105 -9.74 -15.25 -10.03
C GLY A 105 -11.25 -14.95 -9.95
N ASN A 106 -11.79 -14.73 -8.74
CA ASN A 106 -13.23 -14.51 -8.53
C ASN A 106 -13.60 -13.05 -8.21
N ALA A 107 -12.65 -12.11 -8.33
CA ALA A 107 -12.81 -10.76 -7.81
C ALA A 107 -14.06 -10.03 -8.35
N VAL A 108 -14.23 -9.98 -9.67
CA VAL A 108 -15.34 -9.25 -10.31
C VAL A 108 -16.68 -9.94 -10.04
N GLU A 109 -16.71 -11.27 -10.04
CA GLU A 109 -17.89 -12.05 -9.68
C GLU A 109 -18.33 -11.74 -8.23
N TRP A 110 -17.38 -11.77 -7.29
CA TRP A 110 -17.67 -11.50 -5.89
C TRP A 110 -18.05 -10.05 -5.64
N ILE A 111 -17.44 -9.08 -6.30
CA ILE A 111 -17.84 -7.67 -6.24
C ILE A 111 -19.31 -7.50 -6.65
N ARG A 112 -19.75 -8.15 -7.75
CA ARG A 112 -21.15 -8.13 -8.19
C ARG A 112 -22.09 -8.78 -7.19
N GLU A 113 -21.67 -9.86 -6.54
CA GLU A 113 -22.48 -10.53 -5.50
C GLU A 113 -22.56 -9.69 -4.21
N TYR A 114 -21.47 -9.03 -3.82
CA TYR A 114 -21.46 -8.15 -2.66
C TYR A 114 -22.37 -6.92 -2.88
N GLU A 115 -22.33 -6.31 -4.05
CA GLU A 115 -23.15 -5.13 -4.38
C GLU A 115 -24.65 -5.39 -4.23
N LYS A 116 -25.11 -6.63 -4.46
CA LYS A 116 -26.53 -7.01 -4.32
C LYS A 116 -27.02 -7.03 -2.87
N VAL A 117 -26.12 -7.19 -1.88
CA VAL A 117 -26.49 -7.46 -0.49
C VAL A 117 -25.83 -6.54 0.54
N SER A 118 -24.77 -5.82 0.15
CA SER A 118 -23.97 -4.98 1.03
C SER A 118 -23.43 -3.76 0.28
N VAL A 119 -22.62 -2.95 0.93
CA VAL A 119 -21.90 -1.85 0.31
C VAL A 119 -20.55 -2.37 -0.19
N VAL A 120 -20.23 -2.11 -1.47
CA VAL A 120 -18.89 -2.23 -2.01
C VAL A 120 -18.20 -0.89 -1.91
N SER A 121 -16.94 -0.86 -1.54
CA SER A 121 -16.12 0.35 -1.60
C SER A 121 -14.77 0.08 -2.26
N PHE A 122 -14.23 1.09 -2.93
CA PHE A 122 -12.87 1.08 -3.47
C PHE A 122 -12.03 2.12 -2.74
N ASN A 123 -10.75 1.81 -2.55
CA ASN A 123 -9.79 2.76 -1.98
C ASN A 123 -9.10 3.63 -3.04
N HIS A 124 -9.49 3.52 -4.30
CA HIS A 124 -8.99 4.29 -5.44
C HIS A 124 -10.14 5.00 -6.15
N ALA A 125 -10.04 6.32 -6.34
CA ALA A 125 -11.13 7.16 -6.84
C ALA A 125 -11.58 6.76 -8.25
N GLN A 126 -10.65 6.74 -9.23
CA GLN A 126 -10.98 6.39 -10.61
C GLN A 126 -11.58 5.00 -10.73
N THR A 127 -11.05 4.00 -10.00
CA THR A 127 -11.63 2.65 -10.00
C THR A 127 -13.07 2.65 -9.46
N SER A 128 -13.35 3.46 -8.43
CA SER A 128 -14.71 3.64 -7.91
C SER A 128 -15.65 4.23 -8.96
N GLU A 129 -15.19 5.25 -9.68
CA GLU A 129 -15.96 5.90 -10.78
C GLU A 129 -16.20 4.92 -11.93
N ASP A 130 -15.16 4.25 -12.44
CA ASP A 130 -15.24 3.27 -13.52
C ASP A 130 -16.26 2.15 -13.22
N PHE A 131 -16.25 1.62 -11.99
CA PHE A 131 -17.20 0.60 -11.57
C PHE A 131 -18.63 1.12 -11.43
N ASN A 132 -18.83 2.40 -11.00
CA ASN A 132 -20.13 3.03 -10.99
C ASN A 132 -20.68 3.26 -12.42
N GLU A 133 -19.83 3.67 -13.37
CA GLU A 133 -20.22 3.89 -14.77
C GLU A 133 -20.69 2.60 -15.45
N ILE A 134 -20.13 1.44 -15.11
CA ILE A 134 -20.60 0.13 -15.62
C ILE A 134 -21.76 -0.45 -14.81
N GLY A 135 -22.37 0.33 -13.90
CA GLY A 135 -23.57 -0.02 -13.16
C GLY A 135 -23.34 -0.86 -11.90
N ILE A 136 -22.12 -0.93 -11.38
CA ILE A 136 -21.80 -1.57 -10.09
C ILE A 136 -21.70 -0.49 -9.02
N ARG A 137 -22.78 -0.31 -8.25
CA ARG A 137 -22.86 0.73 -7.21
C ARG A 137 -21.83 0.51 -6.11
N ASN A 138 -21.07 1.54 -5.84
CA ASN A 138 -20.02 1.51 -4.82
C ASN A 138 -19.77 2.90 -4.23
N VAL A 139 -18.93 2.97 -3.21
CA VAL A 139 -18.47 4.19 -2.58
C VAL A 139 -16.95 4.27 -2.56
N TYR A 140 -16.41 5.48 -2.63
CA TYR A 140 -14.98 5.72 -2.49
C TYR A 140 -14.61 5.87 -1.01
N LEU A 141 -13.79 4.95 -0.47
CA LEU A 141 -13.24 5.00 0.88
C LEU A 141 -11.71 4.84 0.81
N PRO A 142 -10.97 5.96 0.73
CA PRO A 142 -9.52 5.96 0.54
C PRO A 142 -8.75 5.41 1.73
N ASN A 143 -7.47 5.13 1.52
CA ASN A 143 -6.55 4.88 2.62
C ASN A 143 -6.33 6.20 3.39
N ILE A 144 -6.04 6.08 4.67
CA ILE A 144 -5.55 7.18 5.49
C ILE A 144 -4.10 6.87 5.86
N TYR A 145 -3.26 7.88 5.87
CA TYR A 145 -1.91 7.80 6.40
C TYR A 145 -1.70 8.98 7.35
N PRO A 146 -1.02 8.80 8.51
CA PRO A 146 -0.83 9.88 9.48
C PRO A 146 -0.10 11.08 8.88
N THR A 147 -0.38 12.28 9.38
CA THR A 147 0.30 13.50 8.97
C THR A 147 1.61 13.73 9.71
N LEU A 148 2.51 14.48 9.11
CA LEU A 148 3.82 14.81 9.64
C LEU A 148 4.00 16.31 9.80
N LYS A 149 4.84 16.69 10.79
CA LYS A 149 5.40 18.03 10.83
C LYS A 149 6.75 18.04 10.10
N TRP A 150 6.89 18.96 9.16
CA TRP A 150 8.16 19.22 8.50
C TRP A 150 9.27 19.57 9.51
N ARG A 151 10.42 18.91 9.42
CA ARG A 151 11.55 19.11 10.33
C ARG A 151 12.83 19.59 9.64
N GLY A 152 12.76 19.89 8.36
CA GLY A 152 13.93 20.19 7.55
C GLY A 152 14.74 18.95 7.17
N VAL A 153 15.21 18.91 5.95
CA VAL A 153 16.13 17.87 5.43
C VAL A 153 17.23 18.58 4.64
N GLY A 154 18.48 18.24 4.91
CA GLY A 154 19.61 18.77 4.14
C GLY A 154 19.75 18.11 2.78
N GLU A 155 20.47 18.76 1.88
CA GLU A 155 20.88 18.18 0.61
C GLU A 155 21.83 17.00 0.84
N LEU A 156 21.80 16.04 -0.09
CA LEU A 156 22.74 14.93 -0.07
C LEU A 156 24.04 15.35 -0.76
N PRO A 157 25.19 15.20 -0.10
CA PRO A 157 26.47 15.40 -0.77
C PRO A 157 26.67 14.34 -1.87
N ASN A 158 27.53 14.64 -2.84
CA ASN A 158 27.99 13.62 -3.79
C ASN A 158 28.69 12.49 -3.03
N LYS A 159 28.28 11.26 -3.31
CA LYS A 159 28.77 10.05 -2.64
C LYS A 159 29.38 9.09 -3.64
N HIS A 160 30.35 8.31 -3.18
CA HIS A 160 30.85 7.15 -3.94
C HIS A 160 29.94 5.92 -3.83
N MET A 161 28.97 5.92 -2.91
CA MET A 161 28.03 4.85 -2.72
C MET A 161 26.66 5.39 -2.30
N TYR A 162 25.61 4.91 -2.99
CA TYR A 162 24.21 5.25 -2.73
C TYR A 162 23.44 4.03 -2.25
N LYS A 163 22.57 4.23 -1.26
CA LYS A 163 21.59 3.25 -0.79
C LYS A 163 20.24 3.57 -1.40
N ILE A 164 19.73 2.68 -2.24
CA ILE A 164 18.44 2.86 -2.90
C ILE A 164 17.52 1.70 -2.50
N GLY A 165 16.34 2.04 -1.93
CA GLY A 165 15.35 1.07 -1.50
C GLY A 165 14.24 0.87 -2.55
N CYS A 166 13.92 -0.38 -2.89
CA CYS A 166 12.77 -0.76 -3.72
C CYS A 166 11.97 -1.82 -2.97
N PHE A 167 11.15 -1.36 -2.03
CA PHE A 167 10.49 -2.21 -1.06
C PHE A 167 9.08 -2.66 -1.47
N GLY A 168 8.61 -3.73 -0.84
CA GLY A 168 7.33 -4.38 -1.10
C GLY A 168 7.51 -5.81 -1.60
N ALA A 169 6.42 -6.57 -1.67
CA ALA A 169 6.46 -7.94 -2.17
C ALA A 169 6.96 -7.99 -3.62
N ILE A 170 7.80 -8.99 -3.93
CA ILE A 170 8.30 -9.22 -5.29
C ILE A 170 7.16 -9.76 -6.15
N ARG A 171 6.71 -8.96 -7.12
CA ARG A 171 5.60 -9.33 -8.02
C ARG A 171 5.62 -8.50 -9.31
N PRO A 172 5.03 -8.99 -10.43
CA PRO A 172 5.16 -8.37 -11.75
C PRO A 172 4.80 -6.87 -11.79
N PHE A 173 3.68 -6.47 -11.21
CA PHE A 173 3.23 -5.07 -11.26
C PHE A 173 4.07 -4.09 -10.45
N LYS A 174 4.96 -4.58 -9.58
CA LYS A 174 5.90 -3.73 -8.84
C LYS A 174 7.12 -3.31 -9.66
N ASN A 175 7.37 -3.94 -10.80
CA ASN A 175 8.43 -3.56 -11.74
C ASN A 175 9.84 -3.49 -11.14
N GLN A 176 10.17 -4.37 -10.17
CA GLN A 176 11.43 -4.28 -9.43
C GLN A 176 12.67 -4.50 -10.30
N LEU A 177 12.57 -5.31 -11.38
CA LEU A 177 13.73 -5.58 -12.25
C LEU A 177 14.18 -4.33 -13.02
N SER A 178 13.24 -3.59 -13.67
CA SER A 178 13.58 -2.33 -14.35
C SER A 178 14.07 -1.27 -13.38
N GLN A 179 13.53 -1.23 -12.15
CA GLN A 179 14.00 -0.32 -11.10
C GLN A 179 15.41 -0.67 -10.65
N ALA A 180 15.75 -1.96 -10.51
CA ALA A 180 17.11 -2.42 -10.19
C ALA A 180 18.12 -2.02 -11.28
N MET A 181 17.76 -2.25 -12.55
CA MET A 181 18.59 -1.84 -13.68
C MET A 181 18.79 -0.33 -13.75
N ALA A 182 17.74 0.45 -13.51
CA ALA A 182 17.82 1.92 -13.48
C ALA A 182 18.71 2.43 -12.34
N ALA A 183 18.69 1.78 -11.18
CA ALA A 183 19.57 2.14 -10.06
C ALA A 183 21.05 1.89 -10.39
N ILE A 184 21.36 0.80 -11.10
CA ILE A 184 22.72 0.54 -11.62
C ILE A 184 23.11 1.61 -12.64
N LEU A 185 22.25 1.90 -13.64
CA LEU A 185 22.51 2.94 -14.64
C LEU A 185 22.79 4.31 -14.01
N PHE A 186 22.00 4.69 -13.00
CA PHE A 186 22.24 5.91 -12.23
C PHE A 186 23.63 5.91 -11.57
N ALA A 187 24.00 4.83 -10.90
CA ALA A 187 25.27 4.73 -10.20
C ALA A 187 26.47 4.74 -11.18
N GLU A 188 26.38 4.05 -12.32
CA GLU A 188 27.41 4.04 -13.35
C GLU A 188 27.65 5.44 -13.95
N ARG A 189 26.57 6.19 -14.23
CA ARG A 189 26.68 7.57 -14.75
C ARG A 189 27.38 8.53 -13.78
N ARG A 190 27.32 8.24 -12.47
CA ARG A 190 27.99 9.01 -11.40
C ARG A 190 29.37 8.46 -11.03
N ASN A 191 29.84 7.40 -11.67
CA ASN A 191 31.01 6.64 -11.25
C ASN A 191 30.96 6.24 -9.75
N ALA A 192 29.77 5.86 -9.28
CA ALA A 192 29.48 5.46 -7.92
C ALA A 192 29.05 4.00 -7.84
N VAL A 193 28.88 3.49 -6.63
CA VAL A 193 28.32 2.16 -6.34
C VAL A 193 26.90 2.31 -5.82
N VAL A 194 26.00 1.43 -6.21
CA VAL A 194 24.68 1.31 -5.59
C VAL A 194 24.59 0.06 -4.72
N HIS A 195 24.07 0.23 -3.51
CA HIS A 195 23.50 -0.83 -2.70
C HIS A 195 21.97 -0.76 -2.87
N PHE A 196 21.42 -1.77 -3.54
CA PHE A 196 19.99 -1.84 -3.88
C PHE A 196 19.26 -2.76 -2.91
N TYR A 197 18.31 -2.23 -2.15
CA TYR A 197 17.61 -2.93 -1.07
C TYR A 197 16.23 -3.40 -1.53
N ILE A 198 15.90 -4.68 -1.31
CA ILE A 198 14.60 -5.29 -1.62
C ILE A 198 14.09 -6.19 -0.50
N ASN A 199 12.77 -6.41 -0.40
CA ASN A 199 12.18 -7.42 0.48
C ASN A 199 12.11 -8.78 -0.24
N ALA A 200 13.18 -9.57 -0.18
CA ALA A 200 13.28 -10.83 -0.92
C ALA A 200 12.53 -12.01 -0.28
N SER A 201 12.19 -11.93 1.02
CA SER A 201 11.49 -13.01 1.74
C SER A 201 10.00 -13.10 1.44
N ARG A 202 9.43 -12.15 0.68
CA ARG A 202 8.02 -12.18 0.28
C ARG A 202 7.89 -12.07 -1.24
N VAL A 203 7.61 -13.21 -1.86
CA VAL A 203 7.41 -13.35 -3.31
C VAL A 203 5.95 -13.72 -3.57
N GLU A 204 5.30 -13.00 -4.46
CA GLU A 204 3.88 -13.15 -4.78
C GLU A 204 3.66 -13.23 -6.29
N GLN A 205 2.56 -13.85 -6.72
CA GLN A 205 2.08 -13.82 -8.10
C GLN A 205 3.14 -14.19 -9.15
N ARG A 206 3.91 -15.26 -8.93
CA ARG A 206 5.00 -15.72 -9.80
C ARG A 206 6.18 -14.75 -9.88
N GLY A 207 6.46 -14.03 -8.80
CA GLY A 207 7.60 -13.11 -8.67
C GLY A 207 8.97 -13.80 -8.58
N GLU A 208 9.04 -15.14 -8.48
CA GLU A 208 10.28 -15.91 -8.36
C GLU A 208 11.24 -15.64 -9.52
N ASN A 209 10.73 -15.56 -10.74
CA ASN A 209 11.53 -15.22 -11.91
C ASN A 209 12.10 -13.79 -11.84
N ILE A 210 11.34 -12.85 -11.29
CA ILE A 210 11.80 -11.47 -11.08
C ILE A 210 12.97 -11.46 -10.12
N LEU A 211 12.84 -12.10 -8.96
CA LEU A 211 13.89 -12.18 -7.96
C LEU A 211 15.15 -12.85 -8.51
N LYS A 212 14.99 -13.96 -9.25
CA LYS A 212 16.10 -14.65 -9.93
C LYS A 212 16.85 -13.71 -10.89
N ASN A 213 16.13 -12.96 -11.71
CA ASN A 213 16.74 -12.04 -12.67
C ASN A 213 17.38 -10.82 -11.97
N ILE A 214 16.81 -10.31 -10.89
CA ILE A 214 17.46 -9.26 -10.08
C ILE A 214 18.78 -9.75 -9.51
N ARG A 215 18.85 -10.97 -8.94
CA ARG A 215 20.08 -11.56 -8.42
C ARG A 215 21.16 -11.67 -9.52
N ALA A 216 20.78 -12.20 -10.69
CA ALA A 216 21.68 -12.33 -11.84
C ALA A 216 22.18 -10.96 -12.34
N LEU A 217 21.32 -9.91 -12.28
CA LEU A 217 21.70 -8.56 -12.68
C LEU A 217 22.84 -7.97 -11.85
N PHE A 218 22.97 -8.32 -10.57
CA PHE A 218 24.01 -7.84 -9.68
C PHE A 218 25.26 -8.76 -9.66
N GLU A 219 25.14 -9.98 -10.15
CA GLU A 219 26.25 -10.94 -10.17
C GLU A 219 27.42 -10.43 -11.01
N GLY A 220 28.63 -10.48 -10.44
CA GLY A 220 29.86 -10.01 -11.13
C GLY A 220 30.00 -8.50 -11.30
N THR A 221 29.06 -7.71 -10.78
CA THR A 221 29.13 -6.23 -10.82
C THR A 221 29.80 -5.67 -9.57
N ARG A 222 30.19 -4.39 -9.59
CA ARG A 222 30.66 -3.65 -8.39
C ARG A 222 29.54 -3.20 -7.45
N HIS A 223 28.28 -3.32 -7.89
CA HIS A 223 27.09 -2.97 -7.13
C HIS A 223 26.66 -4.11 -6.20
N ARG A 224 25.79 -3.81 -5.24
CA ARG A 224 25.34 -4.80 -4.27
C ARG A 224 23.83 -4.88 -4.20
N LEU A 225 23.30 -6.09 -4.37
CA LEU A 225 21.94 -6.42 -3.98
C LEU A 225 21.91 -6.71 -2.46
N VAL A 226 20.99 -6.04 -1.74
CA VAL A 226 20.78 -6.27 -0.32
C VAL A 226 19.35 -6.80 -0.13
N GLU A 227 19.26 -8.07 0.13
CA GLU A 227 18.01 -8.75 0.42
C GLU A 227 17.69 -8.62 1.90
N VAL A 228 16.52 -8.05 2.23
CA VAL A 228 16.07 -7.86 3.60
C VAL A 228 14.79 -8.65 3.84
N ASP A 229 14.62 -9.11 5.07
CA ASP A 229 13.43 -9.81 5.50
C ASP A 229 12.21 -8.87 5.55
N TRP A 230 11.04 -9.46 5.69
CA TRP A 230 9.81 -8.72 5.93
C TRP A 230 9.76 -8.27 7.39
N LEU A 231 9.98 -6.99 7.62
CA LEU A 231 10.10 -6.39 8.96
C LEU A 231 8.74 -5.95 9.53
N GLU A 232 8.66 -5.81 10.86
CA GLU A 232 7.59 -5.03 11.49
C GLU A 232 7.66 -3.56 11.04
N HIS A 233 6.51 -2.88 10.99
CA HIS A 233 6.41 -1.53 10.40
C HIS A 233 7.38 -0.53 11.03
N HIS A 234 7.55 -0.55 12.35
CA HIS A 234 8.49 0.34 13.05
C HIS A 234 9.95 0.14 12.62
N ASP A 235 10.40 -1.13 12.50
CA ASP A 235 11.76 -1.43 12.09
C ASP A 235 11.96 -1.21 10.58
N PHE A 236 10.90 -1.42 9.79
CA PHE A 236 10.87 -1.06 8.38
C PHE A 236 11.05 0.45 8.17
N LEU A 237 10.38 1.30 8.94
CA LEU A 237 10.58 2.75 8.90
C LEU A 237 12.03 3.13 9.23
N LYS A 238 12.64 2.52 10.25
CA LYS A 238 14.08 2.77 10.54
C LYS A 238 14.97 2.40 9.36
N LEU A 239 14.71 1.25 8.70
CA LEU A 239 15.45 0.85 7.51
C LEU A 239 15.29 1.88 6.38
N ILE A 240 14.06 2.31 6.06
CA ILE A 240 13.79 3.35 5.07
C ILE A 240 14.60 4.60 5.39
N GLY A 241 14.61 5.06 6.63
CA GLY A 241 15.36 6.25 7.07
C GLY A 241 16.87 6.20 6.82
N THR A 242 17.43 5.02 6.51
CA THR A 242 18.85 4.88 6.13
C THR A 242 19.09 5.00 4.61
N MET A 243 18.04 5.11 3.79
CA MET A 243 18.15 5.17 2.33
C MET A 243 18.45 6.60 1.85
N ASP A 244 19.15 6.72 0.75
CA ASP A 244 19.37 7.99 0.07
C ASP A 244 18.16 8.38 -0.79
N ALA A 245 17.52 7.37 -1.38
CA ALA A 245 16.24 7.46 -2.08
C ALA A 245 15.52 6.12 -2.06
N CYS A 246 14.19 6.15 -2.25
CA CYS A 246 13.41 4.95 -2.49
C CYS A 246 12.74 5.00 -3.86
N MET A 247 12.31 3.83 -4.35
CA MET A 247 11.69 3.68 -5.67
C MET A 247 10.39 2.90 -5.55
N GLN A 248 9.34 3.40 -6.17
CA GLN A 248 8.02 2.78 -6.30
C GLN A 248 7.47 3.02 -7.72
N VAL A 249 8.26 2.65 -8.75
CA VAL A 249 7.92 2.82 -10.17
C VAL A 249 7.12 1.61 -10.65
N SER A 250 5.95 1.43 -10.06
CA SER A 250 5.02 0.33 -10.33
C SER A 250 4.18 0.59 -11.59
N PHE A 251 3.65 -0.46 -12.22
CA PHE A 251 2.68 -0.34 -13.32
C PHE A 251 1.27 -0.01 -12.84
N THR A 252 0.91 -0.41 -11.63
CA THR A 252 -0.42 -0.15 -11.04
C THR A 252 -0.35 -0.10 -9.52
N GLU A 253 -1.02 0.88 -8.93
CA GLU A 253 -1.14 1.08 -7.48
C GLU A 253 -2.48 1.71 -7.15
N THR A 254 -2.95 1.50 -5.91
CA THR A 254 -4.08 2.26 -5.37
C THR A 254 -3.59 3.44 -4.54
N PHE A 255 -2.86 3.19 -3.46
CA PHE A 255 -2.27 4.20 -2.59
C PHE A 255 -0.74 4.10 -2.52
N ASN A 256 -0.21 2.88 -2.45
CA ASN A 256 1.20 2.56 -2.21
C ASN A 256 1.69 3.09 -0.85
N ILE A 257 1.45 2.30 0.20
CA ILE A 257 1.82 2.65 1.58
C ILE A 257 3.35 2.86 1.74
N VAL A 258 4.19 2.17 0.95
CA VAL A 258 5.65 2.33 0.99
C VAL A 258 6.06 3.74 0.57
N THR A 259 5.39 4.35 -0.41
CA THR A 259 5.61 5.75 -0.78
C THR A 259 5.33 6.67 0.41
N ALA A 260 4.22 6.47 1.11
CA ALA A 260 3.90 7.26 2.30
C ALA A 260 4.91 7.01 3.45
N ASP A 261 5.36 5.76 3.65
CA ASP A 261 6.41 5.43 4.62
C ASP A 261 7.74 6.16 4.29
N CYS A 262 8.11 6.27 3.01
CA CYS A 262 9.30 7.03 2.59
C CYS A 262 9.16 8.52 2.91
N ILE A 263 8.01 9.11 2.59
CA ILE A 263 7.72 10.51 2.90
C ILE A 263 7.74 10.73 4.42
N TRP A 264 7.16 9.82 5.20
CA TRP A 264 7.17 9.83 6.65
C TRP A 264 8.60 9.85 7.22
N MET A 265 9.51 9.13 6.59
CA MET A 265 10.92 9.07 7.00
C MET A 265 11.79 10.17 6.36
N HIS A 266 11.18 11.14 5.66
CA HIS A 266 11.87 12.22 4.95
C HIS A 266 12.87 11.70 3.91
N VAL A 267 12.57 10.56 3.29
CA VAL A 267 13.37 9.97 2.22
C VAL A 267 12.69 10.28 0.89
N PRO A 268 13.39 10.88 -0.07
CA PRO A 268 12.81 11.18 -1.36
C PRO A 268 12.48 9.90 -2.11
N VAL A 269 11.38 9.92 -2.87
CA VAL A 269 10.87 8.73 -3.56
C VAL A 269 10.67 8.98 -5.05
N VAL A 270 11.15 8.03 -5.87
CA VAL A 270 10.90 7.97 -7.32
C VAL A 270 9.65 7.14 -7.54
N VAL A 271 8.65 7.72 -8.21
CA VAL A 271 7.36 7.07 -8.43
C VAL A 271 6.95 7.14 -9.91
N SER A 272 6.05 6.24 -10.33
CA SER A 272 5.37 6.30 -11.63
C SER A 272 4.04 7.04 -11.52
N GLU A 273 3.38 7.26 -12.66
CA GLU A 273 2.01 7.81 -12.74
C GLU A 273 0.98 6.95 -11.99
N ALA A 274 1.29 5.69 -11.70
CA ALA A 274 0.41 4.83 -10.90
C ALA A 274 0.15 5.35 -9.47
N ILE A 275 1.01 6.24 -8.95
CA ILE A 275 0.84 6.90 -7.66
C ILE A 275 0.33 8.33 -7.90
N GLU A 276 -0.98 8.45 -8.15
CA GLU A 276 -1.63 9.65 -8.63
C GLU A 276 -1.64 10.80 -7.61
N TRP A 277 -1.73 10.47 -6.31
CA TRP A 277 -1.86 11.45 -5.23
C TRP A 277 -0.59 12.25 -4.92
N LEU A 278 0.56 11.83 -5.42
CA LEU A 278 1.84 12.51 -5.23
C LEU A 278 2.16 13.37 -6.46
N HIS A 279 2.25 14.69 -6.31
CA HIS A 279 2.47 15.65 -7.40
C HIS A 279 3.96 15.96 -7.56
N CYS A 280 4.71 15.01 -8.09
CA CYS A 280 6.15 15.12 -8.33
C CYS A 280 6.51 14.70 -9.75
N LYS A 281 7.77 14.84 -10.12
CA LYS A 281 8.27 14.31 -11.40
C LYS A 281 8.16 12.79 -11.43
N LYS A 282 7.36 12.27 -12.35
CA LYS A 282 7.09 10.85 -12.51
C LYS A 282 8.12 10.16 -13.40
N ALA A 283 8.39 8.89 -13.11
CA ALA A 283 9.22 8.03 -13.95
C ALA A 283 8.34 7.15 -14.84
N ASP A 284 8.72 7.00 -16.11
CA ASP A 284 8.10 6.03 -17.01
C ASP A 284 8.54 4.61 -16.62
N PRO A 285 7.60 3.73 -16.20
CA PRO A 285 7.94 2.37 -15.78
C PRO A 285 8.50 1.49 -16.90
N ASN A 286 8.37 1.90 -18.16
CA ASN A 286 8.87 1.17 -19.34
C ASN A 286 10.24 1.66 -19.82
N SER A 287 10.91 2.56 -19.08
CA SER A 287 12.20 3.14 -19.49
C SER A 287 13.17 3.24 -18.31
N GLU A 288 14.10 2.31 -18.23
CA GLU A 288 15.16 2.29 -17.21
C GLU A 288 16.03 3.56 -17.27
N GLY A 289 16.30 4.06 -18.48
CA GLY A 289 17.02 5.31 -18.69
C GLY A 289 16.27 6.53 -18.15
N HIS A 290 14.94 6.58 -18.33
CA HIS A 290 14.10 7.64 -17.75
C HIS A 290 14.01 7.51 -16.23
N ILE A 291 13.83 6.30 -15.71
CA ILE A 291 13.85 6.05 -14.27
C ILE A 291 15.18 6.53 -13.67
N ALA A 292 16.33 6.20 -14.29
CA ALA A 292 17.66 6.65 -13.84
C ALA A 292 17.79 8.19 -13.83
N ASN A 293 17.22 8.89 -14.83
CA ASN A 293 17.18 10.36 -14.86
C ASN A 293 16.34 10.95 -13.72
N VAL A 294 15.23 10.27 -13.36
CA VAL A 294 14.39 10.72 -12.23
C VAL A 294 15.07 10.44 -10.90
N ILE A 295 15.82 9.34 -10.73
CA ILE A 295 16.66 9.09 -9.55
C ILE A 295 17.66 10.24 -9.37
N GLU A 296 18.37 10.62 -10.46
CA GLU A 296 19.32 11.71 -10.49
C GLU A 296 18.67 13.02 -10.03
N TYR A 297 17.51 13.34 -10.59
CA TYR A 297 16.75 14.53 -10.24
C TYR A 297 16.34 14.55 -8.75
N VAL A 298 15.79 13.43 -8.27
CA VAL A 298 15.27 13.29 -6.90
C VAL A 298 16.38 13.42 -5.85
N ILE A 299 17.55 12.84 -6.11
CA ILE A 299 18.72 12.95 -5.23
C ILE A 299 19.27 14.38 -5.22
N SER A 300 19.33 15.04 -6.39
CA SER A 300 19.88 16.38 -6.54
C SER A 300 18.98 17.50 -6.01
N HIS A 301 17.68 17.23 -5.79
CA HIS A 301 16.71 18.21 -5.30
C HIS A 301 16.00 17.74 -4.01
N ARG A 302 16.69 16.93 -3.22
CA ARG A 302 16.12 16.23 -2.07
C ARG A 302 15.33 17.11 -1.13
N ALA A 303 15.93 18.22 -0.68
CA ALA A 303 15.34 19.06 0.37
C ALA A 303 13.97 19.61 -0.05
N HIS A 304 13.88 20.17 -1.24
CA HIS A 304 12.64 20.73 -1.78
C HIS A 304 11.58 19.64 -2.04
N LEU A 305 11.99 18.53 -2.66
CA LEU A 305 11.05 17.44 -2.99
C LEU A 305 10.46 16.77 -1.76
N VAL A 306 11.23 16.60 -0.68
CA VAL A 306 10.70 16.03 0.56
C VAL A 306 9.65 16.95 1.17
N GLU A 307 9.84 18.27 1.14
CA GLU A 307 8.84 19.24 1.62
C GLU A 307 7.55 19.19 0.80
N ASP A 308 7.66 19.18 -0.53
CA ASP A 308 6.51 19.07 -1.43
C ASP A 308 5.75 17.76 -1.23
N ASN A 309 6.47 16.64 -1.10
CA ASN A 309 5.89 15.32 -0.88
C ASN A 309 5.11 15.25 0.45
N ILE A 310 5.61 15.89 1.52
CA ILE A 310 4.89 15.98 2.80
C ILE A 310 3.58 16.74 2.63
N ARG A 311 3.62 17.87 1.89
CA ARG A 311 2.41 18.66 1.60
C ARG A 311 1.37 17.84 0.84
N ASP A 312 1.78 17.07 -0.16
CA ASP A 312 0.90 16.19 -0.92
C ASP A 312 0.28 15.10 -0.04
N LEU A 313 1.08 14.49 0.85
CA LEU A 313 0.59 13.51 1.80
C LEU A 313 -0.45 14.10 2.77
N ASP A 314 -0.23 15.33 3.25
CA ASP A 314 -1.17 16.05 4.11
C ASP A 314 -2.48 16.38 3.37
N LEU A 315 -2.40 16.80 2.11
CA LEU A 315 -3.58 17.02 1.27
C LEU A 315 -4.37 15.72 1.07
N TYR A 316 -3.68 14.63 0.76
CA TYR A 316 -4.30 13.31 0.61
C TYR A 316 -4.96 12.85 1.92
N HIS A 317 -4.28 13.01 3.06
CA HIS A 317 -4.82 12.71 4.39
C HIS A 317 -6.14 13.47 4.64
N ASN A 318 -6.14 14.78 4.49
CA ASN A 318 -7.31 15.63 4.75
C ASN A 318 -8.49 15.27 3.83
N HIS A 319 -8.21 15.00 2.56
CA HIS A 319 -9.22 14.51 1.62
C HIS A 319 -9.80 13.16 2.11
N SER A 320 -8.94 12.22 2.48
CA SER A 320 -9.32 10.88 2.92
C SER A 320 -10.17 10.91 4.19
N VAL A 321 -9.75 11.67 5.19
CA VAL A 321 -10.52 11.89 6.43
C VAL A 321 -11.92 12.45 6.13
N THR A 322 -12.00 13.41 5.21
CA THR A 322 -13.28 14.00 4.78
C THR A 322 -14.20 12.96 4.13
N GLN A 323 -13.67 12.04 3.30
CA GLN A 323 -14.47 10.98 2.68
C GLN A 323 -15.01 9.99 3.72
N TRP A 324 -14.17 9.56 4.67
CA TRP A 324 -14.60 8.70 5.76
C TRP A 324 -15.64 9.36 6.65
N PHE A 325 -15.44 10.63 7.02
CA PHE A 325 -16.40 11.40 7.81
C PHE A 325 -17.76 11.48 7.13
N LYS A 326 -17.79 11.87 5.84
CA LYS A 326 -19.03 11.90 5.05
C LYS A 326 -19.73 10.56 4.97
N TYR A 327 -18.99 9.45 4.89
CA TYR A 327 -19.55 8.11 4.83
C TYR A 327 -20.17 7.68 6.17
N LEU A 328 -19.48 7.94 7.27
CA LEU A 328 -19.90 7.50 8.60
C LEU A 328 -21.12 8.30 9.13
N LEU A 329 -21.29 9.54 8.70
CA LEU A 329 -22.41 10.40 9.13
C LEU A 329 -23.69 10.23 8.30
N ARG A 330 -23.66 9.44 7.22
CA ARG A 330 -24.84 9.05 6.42
C ARG A 330 -25.55 7.84 7.05
#